data_c47fc967106e01a9861dc234c190a42a
#
_entry.id   c47fc967106e01a9861dc234c190a42a
#
_cell.length_a   1.000
_cell.length_b   1.000
_cell.length_c   1.000
_cell.angle_alpha   90.00
_cell.angle_beta   90.00
_cell.angle_gamma   90.00
#
_symmetry.space_group_name_H-M   'P 1'
#
loop_
_entity.id
_entity.type
_entity.pdbx_description
1 polymer ?
#
loop_
_entity_poly.entity_id
_entity_poly.type
_entity_poly.pdbx_seq_one_letter_code
_entity_poly.pdbx_strand_id
1 'polypeptide(L)'
;GNPIGSFILAVGTRPLFGFLIGFLFWAAKKTKHPDLFVGLAALASPMAQALLVMGAMQLFFSNRPFEYFGNCYLVMSNVISSVFCAVLAVGVRRLHRNEKMQNIRTAIDSARYIPANNSRTKRITVTVFTVFIVFMTFAGAVYFSERMSHMLRTHAVAVAPEILYNISHMQIEFTIAMLSLNMISVITLIAGYQHSAYRNYRGEMDALTGIMGRRIFLNLCERAQKHFDTQKCAHGWFLVLDVDCFKAVNDTLGHAVGDTVLKKVAFLLEKNFRDCAVCGRMGGDEFAVMIDKAELSAHELEKRLSSFAAEAAGILENAQRVTCSIGACRFSFPADMPKLMEQTDALLYKTKENGRDGYTFGEYDPTKDEMR
;
A
#
# COMPACT_ATOMS: atom_id res chain seq x y z
N GLY A 1 -15.26 -22.36 41.98
CA GLY A 1 -14.48 -21.41 41.19
C GLY A 1 -15.22 -20.10 41.05
N ASN A 2 -14.52 -19.00 40.95
CA ASN A 2 -15.11 -17.67 40.75
C ASN A 2 -15.24 -17.40 39.24
N PRO A 3 -16.44 -17.56 38.61
CA PRO A 3 -16.61 -17.43 37.19
C PRO A 3 -16.37 -16.00 36.70
N ILE A 4 -16.68 -14.99 37.51
CA ILE A 4 -16.43 -13.59 37.22
C ILE A 4 -14.92 -13.30 37.20
N GLY A 5 -14.21 -13.80 38.23
CA GLY A 5 -12.74 -13.67 38.28
C GLY A 5 -12.05 -14.35 37.10
N SER A 6 -12.52 -15.53 36.67
CA SER A 6 -11.98 -16.24 35.50
C SER A 6 -12.23 -15.47 34.21
N PHE A 7 -13.41 -14.85 34.06
CA PHE A 7 -13.73 -14.02 32.90
C PHE A 7 -12.86 -12.75 32.85
N ILE A 8 -12.72 -12.04 33.97
CA ILE A 8 -11.87 -10.84 34.04
C ILE A 8 -10.40 -11.20 33.76
N LEU A 9 -9.91 -12.33 34.27
CA LEU A 9 -8.57 -12.79 33.99
C LEU A 9 -8.35 -13.11 32.52
N ALA A 10 -9.30 -13.79 31.87
CA ALA A 10 -9.16 -14.24 30.50
C ALA A 10 -9.40 -13.12 29.46
N VAL A 11 -10.35 -12.22 29.74
CA VAL A 11 -10.82 -11.22 28.78
C VAL A 11 -10.43 -9.80 29.16
N GLY A 12 -10.54 -9.44 30.46
CA GLY A 12 -10.36 -8.06 30.92
C GLY A 12 -8.91 -7.59 30.93
N THR A 13 -7.96 -8.47 31.21
CA THR A 13 -6.53 -8.11 31.26
C THR A 13 -5.95 -7.79 29.90
N ARG A 14 -6.46 -8.39 28.83
CA ARG A 14 -5.93 -8.21 27.45
C ARG A 14 -6.19 -6.82 26.87
N PRO A 15 -7.39 -6.25 26.92
CA PRO A 15 -7.64 -4.87 26.48
C PRO A 15 -6.87 -3.84 27.31
N LEU A 16 -6.79 -4.04 28.63
CA LEU A 16 -6.05 -3.15 29.52
C LEU A 16 -4.55 -3.15 29.18
N PHE A 17 -4.00 -4.34 28.95
CA PHE A 17 -2.63 -4.50 28.50
C PHE A 17 -2.38 -3.84 27.13
N GLY A 18 -3.29 -4.05 26.16
CA GLY A 18 -3.22 -3.44 24.84
C GLY A 18 -3.23 -1.91 24.91
N PHE A 19 -4.09 -1.34 25.76
CA PHE A 19 -4.14 0.10 26.02
C PHE A 19 -2.83 0.62 26.63
N LEU A 20 -2.31 -0.05 27.67
CA LEU A 20 -1.06 0.33 28.34
C LEU A 20 0.13 0.33 27.36
N ILE A 21 0.27 -0.71 26.57
CA ILE A 21 1.33 -0.83 25.57
C ILE A 21 1.16 0.20 24.44
N GLY A 22 -0.07 0.40 23.95
CA GLY A 22 -0.38 1.43 22.97
C GLY A 22 0.01 2.84 23.45
N PHE A 23 -0.27 3.14 24.71
CA PHE A 23 0.10 4.39 25.36
C PHE A 23 1.65 4.54 25.47
N LEU A 24 2.35 3.49 25.89
CA LEU A 24 3.81 3.50 25.95
C LEU A 24 4.45 3.73 24.57
N PHE A 25 3.94 3.10 23.52
CA PHE A 25 4.41 3.33 22.16
C PHE A 25 4.10 4.75 21.66
N TRP A 26 2.93 5.30 22.00
CA TRP A 26 2.58 6.67 21.68
C TRP A 26 3.49 7.68 22.39
N ALA A 27 3.76 7.47 23.68
CA ALA A 27 4.69 8.30 24.46
C ALA A 27 6.13 8.21 23.92
N ALA A 28 6.58 6.99 23.56
CA ALA A 28 7.89 6.76 22.98
C ALA A 28 8.14 7.54 21.66
N LYS A 29 7.10 7.76 20.86
CA LYS A 29 7.21 8.56 19.63
C LYS A 29 7.60 10.03 19.87
N LYS A 30 7.31 10.58 21.06
CA LYS A 30 7.58 11.99 21.43
C LYS A 30 8.97 12.19 22.03
N THR A 31 9.77 11.15 22.21
CA THR A 31 11.09 11.20 22.84
C THR A 31 12.20 11.53 21.84
N LYS A 32 13.36 11.99 22.33
CA LYS A 32 14.55 12.27 21.51
C LYS A 32 15.14 11.00 20.84
N HIS A 33 14.97 9.82 21.46
CA HIS A 33 15.47 8.53 20.98
C HIS A 33 14.32 7.52 20.86
N PRO A 34 13.40 7.71 19.91
CA PRO A 34 12.18 6.93 19.85
C PRO A 34 12.39 5.43 19.59
N ASP A 35 13.47 5.05 18.90
CA ASP A 35 13.77 3.62 18.64
C ASP A 35 14.21 2.90 19.91
N LEU A 36 15.00 3.56 20.77
CA LEU A 36 15.41 3.04 22.07
C LEU A 36 14.20 2.84 23.00
N PHE A 37 13.34 3.85 23.09
CA PHE A 37 12.15 3.77 23.95
C PHE A 37 11.11 2.76 23.46
N VAL A 38 10.95 2.61 22.14
CA VAL A 38 10.11 1.55 21.55
C VAL A 38 10.68 0.16 21.88
N GLY A 39 12.00 0.00 21.77
CA GLY A 39 12.67 -1.25 22.14
C GLY A 39 12.50 -1.58 23.64
N LEU A 40 12.69 -0.60 24.52
CA LEU A 40 12.48 -0.76 25.96
C LEU A 40 11.03 -1.07 26.32
N ALA A 41 10.07 -0.39 25.68
CA ALA A 41 8.64 -0.66 25.88
C ALA A 41 8.26 -2.09 25.44
N ALA A 42 8.79 -2.53 24.30
CA ALA A 42 8.57 -3.89 23.81
C ALA A 42 9.25 -4.95 24.69
N LEU A 43 10.43 -4.67 25.21
CA LEU A 43 11.14 -5.54 26.15
C LEU A 43 10.39 -5.67 27.49
N ALA A 44 9.81 -4.59 27.99
CA ALA A 44 9.02 -4.57 29.22
C ALA A 44 7.60 -5.17 29.03
N SER A 45 7.14 -5.32 27.81
CA SER A 45 5.78 -5.74 27.47
C SER A 45 5.39 -7.10 28.09
N PRO A 46 6.17 -8.19 27.98
CA PRO A 46 5.82 -9.47 28.61
C PRO A 46 5.79 -9.38 30.14
N MET A 47 6.69 -8.61 30.75
CA MET A 47 6.69 -8.38 32.20
C MET A 47 5.43 -7.62 32.66
N ALA A 48 5.04 -6.58 31.94
CA ALA A 48 3.83 -5.82 32.25
C ALA A 48 2.57 -6.67 32.13
N GLN A 49 2.51 -7.55 31.13
CA GLN A 49 1.42 -8.51 30.98
C GLN A 49 1.39 -9.49 32.15
N ALA A 50 2.53 -10.02 32.53
CA ALA A 50 2.69 -10.93 33.65
C ALA A 50 2.18 -10.31 34.96
N LEU A 51 2.61 -9.07 35.25
CA LEU A 51 2.17 -8.34 36.46
C LEU A 51 0.67 -8.08 36.45
N LEU A 52 0.07 -7.74 35.34
CA LEU A 52 -1.38 -7.56 35.21
C LEU A 52 -2.14 -8.86 35.49
N VAL A 53 -1.68 -9.97 34.91
CA VAL A 53 -2.31 -11.27 35.11
C VAL A 53 -2.14 -11.72 36.58
N MET A 54 -0.95 -11.57 37.17
CA MET A 54 -0.71 -11.89 38.58
C MET A 54 -1.53 -11.03 39.53
N GLY A 55 -1.61 -9.73 39.29
CA GLY A 55 -2.45 -8.82 40.07
C GLY A 55 -3.93 -9.21 40.04
N ALA A 56 -4.45 -9.55 38.86
CA ALA A 56 -5.81 -10.02 38.72
C ALA A 56 -6.03 -11.39 39.39
N MET A 57 -5.07 -12.31 39.28
CA MET A 57 -5.14 -13.60 39.99
C MET A 57 -5.17 -13.42 41.50
N GLN A 58 -4.36 -12.54 42.05
CA GLN A 58 -4.31 -12.30 43.50
C GLN A 58 -5.60 -11.61 44.00
N LEU A 59 -6.18 -10.74 43.21
CA LEU A 59 -7.45 -10.07 43.55
C LEU A 59 -8.63 -11.02 43.57
N PHE A 60 -8.69 -12.00 42.68
CA PHE A 60 -9.87 -12.86 42.51
C PHE A 60 -9.68 -14.29 43.03
N PHE A 61 -8.42 -14.70 43.27
CA PHE A 61 -8.04 -16.08 43.69
C PHE A 61 -6.98 -16.06 44.79
N SER A 62 -7.31 -15.45 45.93
CA SER A 62 -6.38 -15.15 47.05
C SER A 62 -5.69 -16.33 47.73
N ASN A 63 -5.97 -17.57 47.34
CA ASN A 63 -5.42 -18.78 48.01
C ASN A 63 -4.11 -19.33 47.40
N ARG A 64 -3.44 -18.59 46.51
CA ARG A 64 -2.20 -19.04 45.90
C ARG A 64 -1.03 -18.14 46.30
N PRO A 65 0.10 -18.69 46.83
CA PRO A 65 1.24 -17.87 47.25
C PRO A 65 1.90 -17.18 46.05
N PHE A 66 2.26 -15.92 46.23
CA PHE A 66 2.90 -15.06 45.22
C PHE A 66 4.22 -15.64 44.67
N GLU A 67 4.98 -16.35 45.53
CA GLU A 67 6.24 -17.00 45.16
C GLU A 67 6.12 -18.07 44.08
N TYR A 68 4.97 -18.74 44.00
CA TYR A 68 4.72 -19.75 42.96
C TYR A 68 4.66 -19.15 41.57
N PHE A 69 4.18 -17.92 41.43
CA PHE A 69 4.07 -17.22 40.15
C PHE A 69 5.36 -16.52 39.75
N GLY A 70 6.15 -16.04 40.70
CA GLY A 70 7.46 -15.42 40.46
C GLY A 70 8.43 -16.36 39.75
N ASN A 71 8.50 -17.60 40.17
CA ASN A 71 9.36 -18.62 39.57
C ASN A 71 8.92 -19.02 38.14
N CYS A 72 7.62 -19.03 37.84
CA CYS A 72 7.13 -19.36 36.52
C CYS A 72 7.39 -18.25 35.46
N TYR A 73 7.52 -17.00 35.87
CA TYR A 73 7.71 -15.88 34.97
C TYR A 73 9.15 -15.43 34.74
N LEU A 74 10.04 -15.79 35.65
CA LEU A 74 11.49 -15.58 35.47
C LEU A 74 12.15 -16.68 34.60
N VAL A 75 11.36 -17.57 34.04
CA VAL A 75 11.88 -18.63 33.15
C VAL A 75 12.48 -18.01 31.89
N MET A 76 13.58 -18.58 31.42
CA MET A 76 14.35 -18.17 30.22
C MET A 76 13.48 -17.92 28.99
N SER A 77 12.33 -18.59 28.83
CA SER A 77 11.41 -18.42 27.72
C SER A 77 10.83 -16.99 27.65
N ASN A 78 10.52 -16.37 28.78
CA ASN A 78 9.98 -15.00 28.83
C ASN A 78 11.04 -13.95 28.52
N VAL A 79 12.29 -14.19 28.92
CA VAL A 79 13.41 -13.32 28.59
C VAL A 79 13.68 -13.37 27.08
N ILE A 80 13.72 -14.56 26.51
CA ILE A 80 13.90 -14.76 25.07
C ILE A 80 12.76 -14.08 24.28
N SER A 81 11.50 -14.28 24.71
CA SER A 81 10.33 -13.63 24.08
C SER A 81 10.40 -12.11 24.18
N SER A 82 10.84 -11.55 25.30
CA SER A 82 10.99 -10.11 25.51
C SER A 82 12.04 -9.52 24.56
N VAL A 83 13.20 -10.16 24.43
CA VAL A 83 14.25 -9.74 23.50
C VAL A 83 13.77 -9.82 22.06
N PHE A 84 13.10 -10.91 21.69
CA PHE A 84 12.53 -11.08 20.34
C PHE A 84 11.49 -10.01 20.02
N CYS A 85 10.57 -9.70 20.93
CA CYS A 85 9.60 -8.62 20.77
C CYS A 85 10.27 -7.26 20.60
N ALA A 86 11.32 -6.97 21.36
CA ALA A 86 12.06 -5.72 21.24
C ALA A 86 12.77 -5.60 19.89
N VAL A 87 13.44 -6.64 19.43
CA VAL A 87 14.11 -6.68 18.12
C VAL A 87 13.08 -6.50 16.98
N LEU A 88 11.95 -7.20 17.05
CA LEU A 88 10.86 -7.09 16.09
C LEU A 88 10.28 -5.68 16.06
N ALA A 89 9.96 -5.10 17.20
CA ALA A 89 9.35 -3.76 17.29
C ALA A 89 10.28 -2.68 16.72
N VAL A 90 11.58 -2.73 17.03
CA VAL A 90 12.58 -1.82 16.47
C VAL A 90 12.77 -2.07 14.97
N GLY A 91 12.83 -3.33 14.56
CA GLY A 91 12.95 -3.72 13.14
C GLY A 91 11.81 -3.22 12.28
N VAL A 92 10.56 -3.46 12.70
CA VAL A 92 9.33 -2.99 12.02
C VAL A 92 9.31 -1.47 11.95
N ARG A 93 9.69 -0.79 13.03
CA ARG A 93 9.74 0.66 13.05
C ARG A 93 10.81 1.23 12.10
N ARG A 94 12.02 0.63 12.07
CA ARG A 94 13.09 1.03 11.14
C ARG A 94 12.68 0.80 9.68
N LEU A 95 12.07 -0.35 9.39
CA LEU A 95 11.50 -0.64 8.08
C LEU A 95 10.44 0.41 7.68
N HIS A 96 9.55 0.77 8.60
CA HIS A 96 8.50 1.77 8.33
C HIS A 96 9.06 3.18 8.08
N ARG A 97 10.22 3.53 8.66
CA ARG A 97 10.87 4.84 8.51
C ARG A 97 11.87 4.90 7.35
N ASN A 98 12.20 3.77 6.74
CA ASN A 98 13.11 3.74 5.62
C ASN A 98 12.46 4.46 4.42
N GLU A 99 13.18 5.43 3.82
CA GLU A 99 12.70 6.19 2.64
C GLU A 99 12.27 5.28 1.49
N LYS A 100 12.98 4.14 1.28
CA LYS A 100 12.56 3.14 0.31
C LYS A 100 11.18 2.55 0.61
N MET A 101 10.86 2.34 1.89
CA MET A 101 9.54 1.83 2.31
C MET A 101 8.47 2.92 2.27
N GLN A 102 8.82 4.16 2.55
CA GLN A 102 7.89 5.29 2.38
C GLN A 102 7.59 5.52 0.89
N ASN A 103 8.60 5.46 0.04
CA ASN A 103 8.42 5.54 -1.42
C ASN A 103 7.60 4.35 -1.96
N ILE A 104 7.78 3.14 -1.41
CA ILE A 104 6.94 1.98 -1.72
C ILE A 104 5.50 2.22 -1.25
N ARG A 105 5.30 2.80 -0.09
CA ARG A 105 3.97 3.08 0.46
C ARG A 105 3.25 4.18 -0.34
N THR A 106 3.92 5.28 -0.65
CA THR A 106 3.36 6.33 -1.51
C THR A 106 3.09 5.81 -2.93
N ALA A 107 3.95 4.96 -3.47
CA ALA A 107 3.70 4.27 -4.74
C ALA A 107 2.54 3.27 -4.65
N ILE A 108 2.36 2.55 -3.53
CA ILE A 108 1.22 1.66 -3.30
C ILE A 108 -0.07 2.48 -3.09
N ASP A 109 -0.01 3.61 -2.40
CA ASP A 109 -1.17 4.49 -2.19
C ASP A 109 -1.58 5.19 -3.49
N SER A 110 -0.63 5.58 -4.34
CA SER A 110 -0.89 6.03 -5.72
C SER A 110 -1.34 4.85 -6.63
N ALA A 111 -0.82 3.65 -6.39
CA ALA A 111 -1.25 2.42 -7.06
C ALA A 111 -2.65 1.93 -6.63
N ARG A 112 -3.30 2.55 -5.64
CA ARG A 112 -4.72 2.27 -5.33
C ARG A 112 -5.64 2.56 -6.51
N TYR A 113 -5.25 3.46 -7.39
CA TYR A 113 -5.92 3.72 -8.66
C TYR A 113 -5.59 2.70 -9.76
N ILE A 114 -4.59 1.82 -9.52
CA ILE A 114 -4.25 0.77 -10.48
C ILE A 114 -4.88 -0.54 -10.01
N PRO A 115 -6.04 -0.91 -10.47
CA PRO A 115 -6.64 -2.18 -10.12
C PRO A 115 -5.84 -3.27 -10.84
N ALA A 116 -5.13 -4.06 -10.08
CA ALA A 116 -4.57 -5.30 -10.58
C ALA A 116 -5.72 -6.18 -11.11
N ASN A 117 -5.76 -6.39 -12.39
CA ASN A 117 -6.79 -7.17 -13.09
C ASN A 117 -6.91 -8.63 -12.59
N ASN A 118 -6.08 -9.02 -11.63
CA ASN A 118 -6.08 -10.34 -11.00
C ASN A 118 -5.95 -10.25 -9.47
N SER A 119 -6.11 -9.04 -8.87
CA SER A 119 -5.80 -8.85 -7.46
C SER A 119 -6.88 -9.36 -6.53
N ARG A 120 -8.15 -9.37 -6.96
CA ARG A 120 -9.25 -9.84 -6.12
C ARG A 120 -9.16 -11.35 -5.94
N THR A 121 -9.01 -12.10 -7.02
CA THR A 121 -8.84 -13.56 -6.99
C THR A 121 -7.54 -13.94 -6.26
N LYS A 122 -6.41 -13.29 -6.56
CA LYS A 122 -5.14 -13.56 -5.87
C LYS A 122 -5.20 -13.19 -4.38
N ARG A 123 -5.83 -12.08 -4.00
CA ARG A 123 -6.06 -11.74 -2.58
C ARG A 123 -6.92 -12.78 -1.88
N ILE A 124 -8.04 -13.17 -2.49
CA ILE A 124 -8.91 -14.22 -1.94
C ILE A 124 -8.14 -15.52 -1.78
N THR A 125 -7.38 -15.94 -2.79
CA THR A 125 -6.56 -17.18 -2.72
C THR A 125 -5.55 -17.12 -1.59
N VAL A 126 -4.79 -16.02 -1.46
CA VAL A 126 -3.81 -15.84 -0.36
C VAL A 126 -4.51 -15.83 0.99
N THR A 127 -5.64 -15.13 1.12
CA THR A 127 -6.40 -15.08 2.38
C THR A 127 -6.94 -16.47 2.75
N VAL A 128 -7.55 -17.18 1.80
CA VAL A 128 -8.09 -18.54 2.02
C VAL A 128 -6.96 -19.50 2.42
N PHE A 129 -5.83 -19.45 1.71
CA PHE A 129 -4.68 -20.29 2.01
C PHE A 129 -4.08 -19.98 3.40
N THR A 130 -4.01 -18.70 3.77
CA THR A 130 -3.54 -18.28 5.09
C THR A 130 -4.48 -18.77 6.20
N VAL A 131 -5.79 -18.58 6.04
CA VAL A 131 -6.79 -19.07 7.00
C VAL A 131 -6.73 -20.59 7.12
N PHE A 132 -6.56 -21.30 5.99
CA PHE A 132 -6.40 -22.76 5.97
C PHE A 132 -5.17 -23.24 6.74
N ILE A 133 -4.01 -22.61 6.55
CA ILE A 133 -2.77 -22.95 7.28
C ILE A 133 -2.95 -22.72 8.78
N VAL A 134 -3.51 -21.58 9.19
CA VAL A 134 -3.76 -21.27 10.61
C VAL A 134 -4.73 -22.29 11.21
N PHE A 135 -5.79 -22.64 10.50
CA PHE A 135 -6.75 -23.65 10.96
C PHE A 135 -6.10 -25.03 11.11
N MET A 136 -5.33 -25.47 10.11
CA MET A 136 -4.67 -26.79 10.14
C MET A 136 -3.64 -26.90 11.26
N THR A 137 -2.88 -25.83 11.53
CA THR A 137 -1.92 -25.83 12.66
C THR A 137 -2.63 -25.83 14.01
N PHE A 138 -3.72 -25.09 14.15
CA PHE A 138 -4.53 -25.12 15.37
C PHE A 138 -5.17 -26.49 15.58
N ALA A 139 -5.78 -27.07 14.55
CA ALA A 139 -6.37 -28.41 14.61
C ALA A 139 -5.32 -29.48 14.95
N GLY A 140 -4.13 -29.39 14.36
CA GLY A 140 -3.01 -30.27 14.67
C GLY A 140 -2.55 -30.18 16.12
N ALA A 141 -2.45 -28.95 16.67
CA ALA A 141 -2.09 -28.74 18.07
C ALA A 141 -3.14 -29.32 19.04
N VAL A 142 -4.43 -29.09 18.74
CA VAL A 142 -5.54 -29.64 19.55
C VAL A 142 -5.54 -31.18 19.47
N TYR A 143 -5.42 -31.75 18.26
CA TYR A 143 -5.36 -33.20 18.07
C TYR A 143 -4.19 -33.83 18.83
N PHE A 144 -2.99 -33.23 18.75
CA PHE A 144 -1.81 -33.70 19.47
C PHE A 144 -2.03 -33.67 21.00
N SER A 145 -2.60 -32.59 21.52
CA SER A 145 -2.94 -32.44 22.92
C SER A 145 -3.90 -33.52 23.40
N GLU A 146 -4.98 -33.73 22.64
CA GLU A 146 -6.01 -34.72 22.97
C GLU A 146 -5.47 -36.16 22.89
N ARG A 147 -4.67 -36.46 21.87
CA ARG A 147 -4.03 -37.75 21.70
C ARG A 147 -3.04 -38.09 22.83
N MET A 148 -2.25 -37.10 23.25
CA MET A 148 -1.33 -37.25 24.38
C MET A 148 -2.08 -37.54 25.69
N SER A 149 -3.15 -36.77 25.95
CA SER A 149 -4.00 -36.96 27.13
C SER A 149 -4.69 -38.31 27.13
N HIS A 150 -5.13 -38.79 25.98
CA HIS A 150 -5.74 -40.12 25.82
C HIS A 150 -4.71 -41.24 26.08
N MET A 151 -3.50 -41.13 25.54
CA MET A 151 -2.45 -42.12 25.79
C MET A 151 -2.10 -42.22 27.27
N LEU A 152 -1.96 -41.09 27.98
CA LEU A 152 -1.67 -41.07 29.42
C LEU A 152 -2.78 -41.74 30.23
N ARG A 153 -4.05 -41.56 29.85
CA ARG A 153 -5.21 -42.19 30.51
C ARG A 153 -5.32 -43.69 30.22
N THR A 154 -5.04 -44.12 28.99
CA THR A 154 -5.27 -45.52 28.55
C THR A 154 -4.22 -46.47 29.12
N HIS A 155 -2.98 -46.00 29.36
CA HIS A 155 -1.93 -46.83 29.89
C HIS A 155 -1.86 -46.85 31.45
N ALA A 156 -2.89 -46.29 32.12
CA ALA A 156 -2.99 -46.25 33.58
C ALA A 156 -1.69 -45.84 34.29
N VAL A 157 -0.86 -45.02 33.65
CA VAL A 157 0.34 -44.50 34.24
C VAL A 157 -0.08 -43.51 35.32
N ALA A 158 0.15 -43.87 36.58
CA ALA A 158 -0.02 -42.93 37.68
C ALA A 158 1.04 -41.83 37.55
N VAL A 159 0.74 -40.84 36.69
CA VAL A 159 1.62 -39.69 36.46
C VAL A 159 1.46 -38.74 37.65
N ALA A 160 2.55 -38.45 38.31
CA ALA A 160 2.54 -37.44 39.35
C ALA A 160 1.96 -36.13 38.87
N PRO A 161 1.13 -35.39 39.65
CA PRO A 161 0.50 -34.14 39.24
C PRO A 161 1.46 -33.11 38.64
N GLU A 162 2.71 -33.15 39.09
CA GLU A 162 3.81 -32.29 38.64
C GLU A 162 4.22 -32.57 37.19
N ILE A 163 4.25 -33.84 36.78
CA ILE A 163 4.56 -34.25 35.40
C ILE A 163 3.42 -33.88 34.46
N LEU A 164 2.16 -34.04 34.89
CA LEU A 164 1.00 -33.66 34.12
C LEU A 164 0.96 -32.14 33.88
N TYR A 165 1.34 -31.35 34.89
CA TYR A 165 1.49 -29.90 34.77
C TYR A 165 2.56 -29.52 33.73
N ASN A 166 3.75 -30.15 33.82
CA ASN A 166 4.85 -29.88 32.88
C ASN A 166 4.50 -30.23 31.44
N ILE A 167 3.78 -31.34 31.23
CA ILE A 167 3.28 -31.72 29.88
C ILE A 167 2.31 -30.69 29.35
N SER A 168 1.36 -30.22 30.17
CA SER A 168 0.40 -29.20 29.78
C SER A 168 1.09 -27.88 29.46
N HIS A 169 2.13 -27.53 30.23
CA HIS A 169 2.91 -26.31 29.98
C HIS A 169 3.68 -26.38 28.64
N MET A 170 4.33 -27.52 28.37
CA MET A 170 5.00 -27.78 27.10
C MET A 170 4.04 -27.71 25.90
N GLN A 171 2.80 -28.20 26.04
CA GLN A 171 1.77 -28.12 24.99
C GLN A 171 1.39 -26.68 24.69
N ILE A 172 1.23 -25.87 25.73
CA ILE A 172 0.92 -24.43 25.58
C ILE A 172 2.08 -23.70 24.87
N GLU A 173 3.31 -23.93 25.31
CA GLU A 173 4.52 -23.34 24.68
C GLU A 173 4.64 -23.73 23.21
N PHE A 174 4.43 -25.02 22.87
CA PHE A 174 4.44 -25.51 21.51
C PHE A 174 3.34 -24.83 20.66
N THR A 175 2.12 -24.69 21.20
CA THR A 175 1.02 -24.03 20.51
C THR A 175 1.33 -22.56 20.24
N ILE A 176 1.91 -21.85 21.21
CA ILE A 176 2.32 -20.45 21.06
C ILE A 176 3.43 -20.33 20.01
N ALA A 177 4.42 -21.23 20.02
CA ALA A 177 5.49 -21.24 19.05
C ALA A 177 4.96 -21.44 17.62
N MET A 178 4.03 -22.38 17.44
CA MET A 178 3.39 -22.63 16.13
C MET A 178 2.54 -21.46 15.64
N LEU A 179 1.79 -20.80 16.53
CA LEU A 179 1.03 -19.59 16.20
C LEU A 179 1.97 -18.43 15.80
N SER A 180 3.08 -18.29 16.50
CA SER A 180 4.10 -17.27 16.19
C SER A 180 4.74 -17.52 14.82
N LEU A 181 5.07 -18.76 14.50
CA LEU A 181 5.62 -19.14 13.19
C LEU A 181 4.63 -18.88 12.06
N ASN A 182 3.35 -19.17 12.28
CA ASN A 182 2.28 -18.85 11.33
C ASN A 182 2.16 -17.35 11.10
N MET A 183 2.21 -16.55 12.15
CA MET A 183 2.14 -15.10 12.06
C MET A 183 3.30 -14.54 11.22
N ILE A 184 4.53 -15.05 11.43
CA ILE A 184 5.70 -14.68 10.63
C ILE A 184 5.51 -15.07 9.17
N SER A 185 4.98 -16.26 8.89
CA SER A 185 4.68 -16.74 7.52
C SER A 185 3.67 -15.84 6.82
N VAL A 186 2.60 -15.44 7.51
CA VAL A 186 1.57 -14.52 6.99
C VAL A 186 2.18 -13.15 6.67
N ILE A 187 2.97 -12.59 7.58
CA ILE A 187 3.65 -11.30 7.36
C ILE A 187 4.58 -11.38 6.14
N THR A 188 5.34 -12.47 6.02
CA THR A 188 6.27 -12.69 4.89
C THR A 188 5.51 -12.81 3.57
N LEU A 189 4.38 -13.53 3.54
CA LEU A 189 3.52 -13.64 2.35
C LEU A 189 2.93 -12.29 1.95
N ILE A 190 2.43 -11.50 2.91
CA ILE A 190 1.90 -10.17 2.66
C ILE A 190 3.00 -9.24 2.12
N ALA A 191 4.18 -9.25 2.73
CA ALA A 191 5.32 -8.46 2.29
C ALA A 191 5.79 -8.87 0.88
N GLY A 192 5.85 -10.17 0.59
CA GLY A 192 6.18 -10.70 -0.74
C GLY A 192 5.17 -10.30 -1.80
N TYR A 193 3.87 -10.35 -1.45
CA TYR A 193 2.80 -9.90 -2.34
C TYR A 193 2.90 -8.39 -2.64
N GLN A 194 3.11 -7.57 -1.61
CA GLN A 194 3.29 -6.12 -1.77
C GLN A 194 4.54 -5.81 -2.61
N HIS A 195 5.64 -6.49 -2.37
CA HIS A 195 6.86 -6.33 -3.16
C HIS A 195 6.67 -6.71 -4.63
N SER A 196 5.95 -7.79 -4.91
CA SER A 196 5.62 -8.21 -6.28
C SER A 196 4.72 -7.18 -6.99
N ALA A 197 3.71 -6.67 -6.29
CA ALA A 197 2.84 -5.61 -6.80
C ALA A 197 3.61 -4.33 -7.10
N TYR A 198 4.54 -3.94 -6.24
CA TYR A 198 5.42 -2.79 -6.44
C TYR A 198 6.36 -2.96 -7.65
N ARG A 199 6.97 -4.14 -7.82
CA ARG A 199 7.81 -4.41 -8.99
C ARG A 199 7.04 -4.31 -10.30
N ASN A 200 5.82 -4.87 -10.32
CA ASN A 200 4.96 -4.78 -11.48
C ASN A 200 4.59 -3.33 -11.80
N TYR A 201 4.24 -2.55 -10.77
CA TYR A 201 3.95 -1.12 -10.90
C TYR A 201 5.15 -0.34 -11.46
N ARG A 202 6.35 -0.56 -10.90
CA ARG A 202 7.56 0.13 -11.36
C ARG A 202 7.95 -0.25 -12.79
N GLY A 203 7.66 -1.47 -13.22
CA GLY A 203 7.87 -1.91 -14.61
C GLY A 203 6.85 -1.35 -15.61
N GLU A 204 5.79 -0.71 -15.12
CA GLU A 204 4.72 -0.11 -15.92
C GLU A 204 4.80 1.42 -16.01
N MET A 205 5.66 2.04 -15.18
CA MET A 205 5.99 3.47 -15.30
C MET A 205 7.02 3.68 -16.41
N ASP A 206 6.95 4.82 -17.10
CA ASP A 206 7.97 5.21 -18.07
C ASP A 206 9.32 5.43 -17.37
N ALA A 207 10.34 4.69 -17.79
CA ALA A 207 11.64 4.68 -17.13
C ALA A 207 12.38 6.02 -17.20
N LEU A 208 12.09 6.85 -18.22
CA LEU A 208 12.73 8.14 -18.41
C LEU A 208 12.07 9.23 -17.59
N THR A 209 10.74 9.32 -17.68
CA THR A 209 9.97 10.45 -17.17
C THR A 209 9.36 10.19 -15.80
N GLY A 210 9.20 8.92 -15.42
CA GLY A 210 8.62 8.52 -14.13
C GLY A 210 7.11 8.61 -14.05
N ILE A 211 6.40 9.11 -15.07
CA ILE A 211 4.94 9.07 -15.17
C ILE A 211 4.46 7.73 -15.71
N MET A 212 3.15 7.54 -15.83
CA MET A 212 2.59 6.27 -16.33
C MET A 212 3.03 6.00 -17.77
N GLY A 213 3.47 4.76 -18.05
CA GLY A 213 3.67 4.31 -19.41
C GLY A 213 2.33 4.06 -20.12
N ARG A 214 2.34 4.02 -21.46
CA ARG A 214 1.16 3.88 -22.34
C ARG A 214 0.19 2.79 -21.87
N ARG A 215 0.70 1.59 -21.56
CA ARG A 215 -0.13 0.43 -21.22
C ARG A 215 -0.95 0.66 -19.94
N ILE A 216 -0.33 1.18 -18.89
CA ILE A 216 -1.03 1.39 -17.63
C ILE A 216 -1.99 2.56 -17.72
N PHE A 217 -1.60 3.63 -18.41
CA PHE A 217 -2.43 4.80 -18.65
C PHE A 217 -3.74 4.40 -19.35
N LEU A 218 -3.66 3.69 -20.48
CA LEU A 218 -4.84 3.24 -21.23
C LEU A 218 -5.73 2.30 -20.42
N ASN A 219 -5.13 1.36 -19.68
CA ASN A 219 -5.88 0.49 -18.78
C ASN A 219 -6.63 1.25 -17.68
N LEU A 220 -6.08 2.35 -17.18
CA LEU A 220 -6.78 3.21 -16.21
C LEU A 220 -7.94 3.97 -16.86
N CYS A 221 -7.71 4.52 -18.05
CA CYS A 221 -8.74 5.19 -18.82
C CYS A 221 -9.94 4.28 -19.09
N GLU A 222 -9.71 3.06 -19.61
CA GLU A 222 -10.76 2.07 -19.85
C GLU A 222 -11.54 1.69 -18.59
N ARG A 223 -10.87 1.68 -17.44
CA ARG A 223 -11.51 1.35 -16.16
C ARG A 223 -12.31 2.51 -15.60
N ALA A 224 -11.82 3.72 -15.73
CA ALA A 224 -12.59 4.90 -15.41
C ALA A 224 -13.91 4.90 -16.19
N GLN A 225 -13.89 4.47 -17.45
CA GLN A 225 -15.08 4.29 -18.27
C GLN A 225 -16.05 3.21 -17.73
N LYS A 226 -15.52 2.10 -17.20
CA LYS A 226 -16.32 0.96 -16.70
C LYS A 226 -16.89 1.14 -15.29
N HIS A 227 -16.21 1.90 -14.46
CA HIS A 227 -16.56 2.08 -13.04
C HIS A 227 -17.10 3.48 -12.72
N PHE A 228 -17.56 4.12 -13.75
CA PHE A 228 -18.08 5.47 -13.67
C PHE A 228 -19.35 5.53 -12.80
N ASP A 229 -19.34 6.43 -11.83
CA ASP A 229 -20.51 6.77 -11.03
C ASP A 229 -21.21 7.97 -11.67
N THR A 230 -22.27 7.69 -12.41
CA THR A 230 -23.08 8.70 -13.16
C THR A 230 -23.59 9.84 -12.28
N GLN A 231 -23.62 9.64 -10.97
CA GLN A 231 -24.06 10.69 -10.03
C GLN A 231 -22.95 11.68 -9.67
N LYS A 232 -21.68 11.31 -9.89
CA LYS A 232 -20.53 12.12 -9.45
C LYS A 232 -19.83 12.86 -10.57
N CYS A 233 -19.86 12.35 -11.79
CA CYS A 233 -19.15 12.94 -12.91
C CYS A 233 -19.85 12.59 -14.24
N ALA A 234 -20.46 13.57 -14.89
CA ALA A 234 -21.11 13.34 -16.19
C ALA A 234 -20.16 13.57 -17.37
N HIS A 235 -19.09 14.34 -17.19
CA HIS A 235 -18.18 14.76 -18.24
C HIS A 235 -16.73 14.67 -17.80
N GLY A 236 -15.83 14.48 -18.77
CA GLY A 236 -14.39 14.49 -18.59
C GLY A 236 -13.68 15.18 -19.75
N TRP A 237 -12.35 15.29 -19.63
CA TRP A 237 -11.50 15.76 -20.70
C TRP A 237 -10.41 14.72 -20.98
N PHE A 238 -10.18 14.49 -22.27
CA PHE A 238 -9.06 13.69 -22.72
C PHE A 238 -8.14 14.57 -23.56
N LEU A 239 -6.85 14.60 -23.20
CA LEU A 239 -5.87 15.43 -23.87
C LEU A 239 -4.77 14.53 -24.44
N VAL A 240 -4.33 14.86 -25.65
CA VAL A 240 -3.10 14.34 -26.24
C VAL A 240 -2.19 15.52 -26.55
N LEU A 241 -0.92 15.37 -26.22
CA LEU A 241 0.09 16.41 -26.27
C LEU A 241 1.37 15.87 -26.91
N ASP A 242 1.99 16.69 -27.73
CA ASP A 242 3.24 16.40 -28.44
C ASP A 242 4.22 17.56 -28.28
N VAL A 243 5.49 17.26 -28.04
CA VAL A 243 6.53 18.30 -27.92
C VAL A 243 6.96 18.75 -29.30
N ASP A 244 6.70 19.99 -29.64
CA ASP A 244 6.95 20.55 -30.96
C ASP A 244 8.44 20.49 -31.33
N CYS A 245 8.70 20.04 -32.55
CA CYS A 245 10.05 19.98 -33.12
C CYS A 245 11.06 19.22 -32.24
N PHE A 246 10.63 18.24 -31.44
CA PHE A 246 11.48 17.50 -30.53
C PHE A 246 12.70 16.84 -31.19
N LYS A 247 12.54 16.36 -32.44
CA LYS A 247 13.65 15.85 -33.22
C LYS A 247 14.74 16.91 -33.43
N ALA A 248 14.36 18.15 -33.75
CA ALA A 248 15.32 19.25 -33.92
C ALA A 248 16.07 19.57 -32.60
N VAL A 249 15.40 19.47 -31.46
CA VAL A 249 16.04 19.57 -30.13
C VAL A 249 17.11 18.50 -29.97
N ASN A 250 16.79 17.26 -30.29
CA ASN A 250 17.75 16.15 -30.21
C ASN A 250 18.93 16.32 -31.19
N ASP A 251 18.66 16.70 -32.42
CA ASP A 251 19.65 16.84 -33.47
C ASP A 251 20.61 18.02 -33.19
N THR A 252 20.10 19.09 -32.55
CA THR A 252 20.87 20.31 -32.27
C THR A 252 21.60 20.28 -30.93
N LEU A 253 20.91 19.80 -29.87
CA LEU A 253 21.39 19.88 -28.46
C LEU A 253 21.76 18.51 -27.89
N GLY A 254 21.52 17.44 -28.65
CA GLY A 254 21.83 16.07 -28.25
C GLY A 254 20.73 15.42 -27.43
N HIS A 255 20.70 14.07 -27.45
CA HIS A 255 19.67 13.26 -26.77
C HIS A 255 19.59 13.48 -25.27
N ALA A 256 20.71 13.78 -24.59
CA ALA A 256 20.69 14.04 -23.15
C ALA A 256 19.87 15.31 -22.77
N VAL A 257 19.88 16.33 -23.63
CA VAL A 257 19.07 17.53 -23.47
C VAL A 257 17.60 17.20 -23.79
N GLY A 258 17.34 16.45 -24.87
CA GLY A 258 16.00 15.96 -25.16
C GLY A 258 15.38 15.14 -24.03
N ASP A 259 16.14 14.23 -23.42
CA ASP A 259 15.72 13.48 -22.23
C ASP A 259 15.35 14.41 -21.06
N THR A 260 16.11 15.48 -20.88
CA THR A 260 15.83 16.50 -19.84
C THR A 260 14.54 17.25 -20.14
N VAL A 261 14.29 17.60 -21.41
CA VAL A 261 13.04 18.23 -21.86
C VAL A 261 11.86 17.32 -21.56
N LEU A 262 11.91 16.05 -21.95
CA LEU A 262 10.81 15.10 -21.67
C LEU A 262 10.53 14.93 -20.17
N LYS A 263 11.57 14.85 -19.34
CA LYS A 263 11.42 14.79 -17.88
C LYS A 263 10.75 16.03 -17.31
N LYS A 264 11.14 17.21 -17.80
CA LYS A 264 10.55 18.48 -17.36
C LYS A 264 9.10 18.64 -17.83
N VAL A 265 8.78 18.27 -19.08
CA VAL A 265 7.40 18.25 -19.60
C VAL A 265 6.52 17.33 -18.75
N ALA A 266 6.95 16.10 -18.47
CA ALA A 266 6.22 15.18 -17.62
C ALA A 266 6.00 15.74 -16.20
N PHE A 267 7.01 16.34 -15.60
CA PHE A 267 6.91 17.01 -14.31
C PHE A 267 5.89 18.15 -14.31
N LEU A 268 5.90 18.98 -15.37
CA LEU A 268 4.96 20.09 -15.52
C LEU A 268 3.52 19.61 -15.72
N LEU A 269 3.32 18.52 -16.47
CA LEU A 269 2.00 17.89 -16.59
C LEU A 269 1.50 17.40 -15.23
N GLU A 270 2.31 16.67 -14.48
CA GLU A 270 1.92 16.26 -13.12
C GLU A 270 1.67 17.47 -12.20
N LYS A 271 2.51 18.50 -12.25
CA LYS A 271 2.34 19.70 -11.43
C LYS A 271 1.02 20.40 -11.67
N ASN A 272 0.63 20.59 -12.94
CA ASN A 272 -0.56 21.36 -13.32
C ASN A 272 -1.86 20.52 -13.23
N PHE A 273 -1.78 19.18 -13.29
CA PHE A 273 -2.96 18.31 -13.40
C PHE A 273 -3.09 17.25 -12.28
N ARG A 274 -2.13 17.12 -11.37
CA ARG A 274 -2.09 16.06 -10.35
C ARG A 274 -3.34 15.95 -9.47
N ASP A 275 -4.00 17.06 -9.20
CA ASP A 275 -5.19 17.15 -8.35
C ASP A 275 -6.47 16.65 -9.03
N CYS A 276 -6.48 16.57 -10.37
CA CYS A 276 -7.69 16.31 -11.14
C CYS A 276 -7.53 15.29 -12.27
N ALA A 277 -6.31 14.81 -12.56
CA ALA A 277 -6.09 13.98 -13.74
C ALA A 277 -5.04 12.89 -13.49
N VAL A 278 -5.02 11.92 -14.40
CA VAL A 278 -3.92 10.98 -14.60
C VAL A 278 -3.15 11.36 -15.86
N CYS A 279 -1.80 11.31 -15.77
CA CYS A 279 -0.89 11.65 -16.86
C CYS A 279 -0.11 10.41 -17.30
N GLY A 280 0.06 10.22 -18.61
CA GLY A 280 0.82 9.12 -19.17
C GLY A 280 1.67 9.54 -20.37
N ARG A 281 2.78 8.84 -20.58
CA ARG A 281 3.60 8.96 -21.79
C ARG A 281 3.18 7.89 -22.77
N MET A 282 2.80 8.31 -23.97
CA MET A 282 2.29 7.42 -25.03
C MET A 282 3.42 6.80 -25.84
N GLY A 283 4.52 7.52 -25.98
CA GLY A 283 5.73 7.09 -26.68
C GLY A 283 6.51 8.31 -27.20
N GLY A 284 7.82 8.18 -27.42
CA GLY A 284 8.63 9.28 -27.96
C GLY A 284 8.43 10.59 -27.16
N ASP A 285 7.88 11.57 -27.81
CA ASP A 285 7.55 12.92 -27.35
C ASP A 285 6.06 13.15 -27.08
N GLU A 286 5.25 12.08 -27.15
CA GLU A 286 3.81 12.12 -26.96
C GLU A 286 3.40 11.81 -25.53
N PHE A 287 2.47 12.62 -25.01
CA PHE A 287 1.87 12.48 -23.67
C PHE A 287 0.34 12.51 -23.77
N ALA A 288 -0.32 11.92 -22.79
CA ALA A 288 -1.77 12.00 -22.66
C ALA A 288 -2.19 12.29 -21.23
N VAL A 289 -3.33 12.96 -21.08
CA VAL A 289 -3.91 13.33 -19.80
C VAL A 289 -5.40 13.00 -19.83
N MET A 290 -5.88 12.28 -18.81
CA MET A 290 -7.30 12.04 -18.63
C MET A 290 -7.78 12.71 -17.35
N ILE A 291 -8.75 13.59 -17.48
CA ILE A 291 -9.39 14.31 -16.38
C ILE A 291 -10.76 13.70 -16.17
N ASP A 292 -10.99 13.12 -15.00
CA ASP A 292 -12.23 12.43 -14.62
C ASP A 292 -13.04 13.20 -13.55
N LYS A 293 -12.63 14.43 -13.24
CA LYS A 293 -13.36 15.29 -12.30
C LYS A 293 -14.42 16.14 -13.02
N ALA A 294 -15.65 15.97 -12.61
CA ALA A 294 -16.87 16.55 -13.19
C ALA A 294 -16.91 18.06 -13.30
N GLU A 295 -16.07 18.78 -12.60
CA GLU A 295 -16.22 20.22 -12.40
C GLU A 295 -15.20 21.07 -13.16
N LEU A 296 -14.30 20.45 -13.95
CA LEU A 296 -13.32 21.24 -14.69
C LEU A 296 -13.98 21.89 -15.92
N SER A 297 -14.28 23.17 -15.79
CA SER A 297 -14.80 23.98 -16.91
C SER A 297 -13.73 24.14 -18.00
N ALA A 298 -14.17 24.41 -19.23
CA ALA A 298 -13.25 24.71 -20.33
C ALA A 298 -12.32 25.90 -20.01
N HIS A 299 -12.83 26.92 -19.35
CA HIS A 299 -12.03 28.06 -18.91
C HIS A 299 -10.95 27.72 -17.88
N GLU A 300 -11.26 26.83 -16.93
CA GLU A 300 -10.26 26.39 -15.93
C GLU A 300 -9.20 25.48 -16.59
N LEU A 301 -9.61 24.62 -17.52
CA LEU A 301 -8.67 23.83 -18.31
C LEU A 301 -7.75 24.74 -19.13
N GLU A 302 -8.30 25.74 -19.79
CA GLU A 302 -7.53 26.73 -20.56
C GLU A 302 -6.49 27.46 -19.70
N LYS A 303 -6.86 27.87 -18.49
CA LYS A 303 -5.94 28.47 -17.54
C LYS A 303 -4.78 27.54 -17.16
N ARG A 304 -5.07 26.25 -16.93
CA ARG A 304 -4.04 25.24 -16.63
C ARG A 304 -3.12 24.97 -17.83
N LEU A 305 -3.68 24.90 -19.04
CA LEU A 305 -2.91 24.75 -20.27
C LEU A 305 -2.01 25.96 -20.54
N SER A 306 -2.51 27.16 -20.31
CA SER A 306 -1.73 28.38 -20.43
C SER A 306 -0.59 28.46 -19.42
N SER A 307 -0.83 28.03 -18.17
CA SER A 307 0.21 27.93 -17.14
C SER A 307 1.26 26.89 -17.55
N PHE A 308 0.84 25.72 -18.01
CA PHE A 308 1.73 24.69 -18.50
C PHE A 308 2.58 25.18 -19.67
N ALA A 309 1.99 25.83 -20.70
CA ALA A 309 2.70 26.33 -21.86
C ALA A 309 3.73 27.40 -21.47
N ALA A 310 3.38 28.33 -20.59
CA ALA A 310 4.31 29.36 -20.09
C ALA A 310 5.52 28.74 -19.35
N GLU A 311 5.30 27.70 -18.51
CA GLU A 311 6.37 27.00 -17.83
C GLU A 311 7.21 26.14 -18.79
N ALA A 312 6.56 25.49 -19.77
CA ALA A 312 7.25 24.68 -20.78
C ALA A 312 8.21 25.51 -21.63
N ALA A 313 7.81 26.73 -22.00
CA ALA A 313 8.65 27.66 -22.75
C ALA A 313 9.97 27.99 -22.04
N GLY A 314 10.01 27.92 -20.71
CA GLY A 314 11.20 28.16 -19.88
C GLY A 314 12.05 26.91 -19.55
N ILE A 315 11.77 25.76 -20.17
CA ILE A 315 12.50 24.50 -19.88
C ILE A 315 13.99 24.58 -20.21
N LEU A 316 14.33 25.27 -21.31
CA LEU A 316 15.73 25.47 -21.75
C LEU A 316 16.15 26.91 -21.46
N GLU A 317 17.26 27.07 -20.73
CA GLU A 317 17.78 28.39 -20.33
C GLU A 317 18.38 29.20 -21.47
N ASN A 318 18.68 28.57 -22.62
CA ASN A 318 19.42 29.18 -23.74
C ASN A 318 18.53 29.58 -24.92
N ALA A 319 17.60 30.52 -24.73
CA ALA A 319 16.82 31.17 -25.80
C ALA A 319 15.97 30.25 -26.72
N GLN A 320 16.10 28.94 -26.66
CA GLN A 320 15.27 28.01 -27.41
C GLN A 320 14.02 27.64 -26.60
N ARG A 321 12.86 28.14 -27.03
CA ARG A 321 11.59 27.83 -26.39
C ARG A 321 11.18 26.39 -26.71
N VAL A 322 10.79 25.65 -25.67
CA VAL A 322 10.12 24.37 -25.82
C VAL A 322 8.61 24.63 -25.87
N THR A 323 8.00 24.28 -26.98
CA THR A 323 6.55 24.41 -27.17
C THR A 323 5.89 23.06 -27.29
N CYS A 324 4.60 23.02 -27.06
CA CYS A 324 3.79 21.80 -27.16
C CYS A 324 2.52 22.09 -27.93
N SER A 325 2.15 21.17 -28.81
CA SER A 325 0.83 21.15 -29.43
C SER A 325 -0.09 20.22 -28.64
N ILE A 326 -1.34 20.64 -28.40
CA ILE A 326 -2.28 19.91 -27.57
C ILE A 326 -3.64 19.81 -28.27
N GLY A 327 -4.19 18.59 -28.37
CA GLY A 327 -5.59 18.32 -28.65
C GLY A 327 -6.33 18.05 -27.34
N ALA A 328 -7.47 18.68 -27.11
CA ALA A 328 -8.28 18.51 -25.91
C ALA A 328 -9.74 18.22 -26.29
N CYS A 329 -10.20 17.02 -26.00
CA CYS A 329 -11.55 16.55 -26.33
C CYS A 329 -12.38 16.41 -25.05
N ARG A 330 -13.52 17.11 -24.98
CA ARG A 330 -14.52 16.95 -23.95
C ARG A 330 -15.37 15.73 -24.26
N PHE A 331 -15.63 14.89 -23.29
CA PHE A 331 -16.48 13.72 -23.48
C PHE A 331 -17.43 13.50 -22.31
N SER A 332 -18.53 12.78 -22.57
CA SER A 332 -19.42 12.26 -21.54
C SER A 332 -19.10 10.79 -21.28
N PHE A 333 -19.19 10.39 -20.02
CA PHE A 333 -19.00 8.99 -19.66
C PHE A 333 -20.27 8.16 -19.94
N PRO A 334 -20.17 6.89 -20.33
CA PRO A 334 -18.96 6.25 -20.82
C PRO A 334 -18.66 6.63 -22.29
N ALA A 335 -17.38 6.75 -22.63
CA ALA A 335 -16.94 6.98 -24.00
C ALA A 335 -16.12 5.78 -24.52
N ASP A 336 -16.15 5.53 -25.81
CA ASP A 336 -15.29 4.56 -26.47
C ASP A 336 -13.86 5.11 -26.53
N MET A 337 -12.92 4.52 -25.78
CA MET A 337 -11.55 5.03 -25.66
C MET A 337 -10.79 5.10 -27.00
N PRO A 338 -10.80 4.07 -27.86
CA PRO A 338 -10.21 4.15 -29.20
C PRO A 338 -10.71 5.33 -30.00
N LYS A 339 -12.02 5.50 -30.12
CA LYS A 339 -12.63 6.63 -30.87
C LYS A 339 -12.32 7.99 -30.22
N LEU A 340 -12.33 8.06 -28.89
CA LEU A 340 -11.97 9.28 -28.16
C LEU A 340 -10.53 9.69 -28.42
N MET A 341 -9.60 8.72 -28.42
CA MET A 341 -8.21 8.98 -28.76
C MET A 341 -8.06 9.48 -30.19
N GLU A 342 -8.67 8.83 -31.16
CA GLU A 342 -8.63 9.22 -32.58
C GLU A 342 -9.15 10.66 -32.80
N GLN A 343 -10.28 11.00 -32.20
CA GLN A 343 -10.83 12.34 -32.30
C GLN A 343 -9.94 13.39 -31.61
N THR A 344 -9.30 13.03 -30.52
CA THR A 344 -8.33 13.89 -29.81
C THR A 344 -7.05 14.08 -30.62
N ASP A 345 -6.55 13.03 -31.27
CA ASP A 345 -5.41 13.12 -32.18
C ASP A 345 -5.70 14.03 -33.38
N ALA A 346 -6.93 13.98 -33.91
CA ALA A 346 -7.37 14.91 -34.98
C ALA A 346 -7.35 16.38 -34.52
N LEU A 347 -7.67 16.65 -33.23
CA LEU A 347 -7.55 18.00 -32.65
C LEU A 347 -6.08 18.42 -32.48
N LEU A 348 -5.22 17.50 -32.02
CA LEU A 348 -3.78 17.74 -31.96
C LEU A 348 -3.20 18.07 -33.32
N TYR A 349 -3.60 17.31 -34.34
CA TYR A 349 -3.17 17.55 -35.72
C TYR A 349 -3.56 18.97 -36.19
N LYS A 350 -4.81 19.42 -35.94
CA LYS A 350 -5.25 20.79 -36.24
C LYS A 350 -4.38 21.84 -35.52
N THR A 351 -3.98 21.60 -34.26
CA THR A 351 -3.09 22.50 -33.53
C THR A 351 -1.74 22.60 -34.25
N LYS A 352 -1.19 21.48 -34.71
CA LYS A 352 0.08 21.44 -35.45
C LYS A 352 -0.02 22.19 -36.79
N GLU A 353 -1.14 22.08 -37.53
CA GLU A 353 -1.39 22.81 -38.78
C GLU A 353 -1.56 24.31 -38.56
N ASN A 354 -2.20 24.72 -37.44
CA ASN A 354 -2.42 26.13 -37.10
C ASN A 354 -1.16 26.85 -36.58
N GLY A 355 0.02 26.25 -36.69
CA GLY A 355 1.28 26.90 -36.35
C GLY A 355 1.92 26.38 -35.06
N ARG A 356 1.41 25.31 -34.45
CA ARG A 356 1.90 24.73 -33.18
C ARG A 356 1.76 25.68 -31.99
N ASP A 357 2.49 25.38 -30.88
CA ASP A 357 2.53 26.21 -29.64
C ASP A 357 1.12 26.64 -29.18
N GLY A 358 0.24 25.64 -28.97
CA GLY A 358 -1.13 25.93 -28.59
C GLY A 358 -2.00 24.71 -28.36
N TYR A 359 -3.29 24.95 -28.29
CA TYR A 359 -4.27 23.89 -28.07
C TYR A 359 -5.53 24.06 -28.90
N THR A 360 -6.17 22.94 -29.25
CA THR A 360 -7.48 22.92 -29.96
C THR A 360 -8.47 22.14 -29.13
N PHE A 361 -9.60 22.77 -28.81
CA PHE A 361 -10.72 22.13 -28.10
C PHE A 361 -11.70 21.50 -29.08
N GLY A 362 -12.30 20.37 -28.67
CA GLY A 362 -13.38 19.71 -29.37
C GLY A 362 -14.28 18.93 -28.43
N GLU A 363 -15.38 18.44 -28.98
CA GLU A 363 -16.30 17.54 -28.25
C GLU A 363 -16.32 16.19 -28.93
N TYR A 364 -16.41 15.14 -28.10
CA TYR A 364 -16.48 13.77 -28.54
C TYR A 364 -17.83 13.46 -29.16
N ASP A 365 -17.82 13.00 -30.40
CA ASP A 365 -18.99 12.53 -31.12
C ASP A 365 -18.93 11.02 -31.31
N PRO A 366 -19.80 10.24 -30.62
CA PRO A 366 -19.82 8.78 -30.72
C PRO A 366 -20.27 8.28 -32.10
N THR A 367 -20.93 9.14 -32.88
CA THR A 367 -21.51 8.79 -34.21
C THR A 367 -20.53 9.01 -35.36
N LYS A 368 -19.41 9.66 -35.10
CA LYS A 368 -18.39 9.94 -36.08
C LYS A 368 -17.63 8.67 -36.39
N ASP A 369 -17.97 8.02 -37.50
CA ASP A 369 -17.20 6.87 -38.01
C ASP A 369 -15.83 7.34 -38.52
N GLU A 370 -14.86 6.42 -38.50
CA GLU A 370 -13.48 6.60 -38.96
C GLU A 370 -13.42 7.41 -40.24
N MET A 371 -12.84 8.61 -40.19
CA MET A 371 -12.39 9.26 -41.42
C MET A 371 -11.23 8.45 -41.96
N ARG A 372 -11.51 7.65 -43.01
CA ARG A 372 -10.52 6.95 -43.83
C ARG A 372 -9.63 7.94 -44.58
#